data_84955a894407987f1d048c408d1770e0
#
_entry.id   84955a894407987f1d048c408d1770e0
#
_cell.length_a   1.000
_cell.length_b   1.000
_cell.length_c   1.000
_cell.angle_alpha   90.00
_cell.angle_beta   90.00
_cell.angle_gamma   90.00
#
_symmetry.space_group_name_H-M   'P 1'
#
loop_
_entity.id
_entity.type
_entity.pdbx_description
1 polymer ?
#
loop_
_entity_poly.entity_id
_entity_poly.type
_entity_poly.pdbx_seq_one_letter_code
_entity_poly.pdbx_strand_id
1 'polypeptide(L)'
;MMINFQVYKSGVLINEVYDYEALKITDFNTLFIFHGLFGRGKNWQTFSKRLTKNSDLIVITVDLRNHGGNVFKKNHSYFLMMKDIIELLNFLKIKKTNILGHSMGGKLAMLLALTHHEYINKLIVTDIAPVNYPIEKQNIVNK
;
A
#
# COMPACT_ATOMS: atom_id res chain seq x y z
N MET A 1 -11.60 7.26 -10.17
CA MET A 1 -10.18 7.48 -10.56
C MET A 1 -9.34 6.72 -9.56
N MET A 2 -8.59 5.76 -10.05
CA MET A 2 -7.73 4.87 -9.28
C MET A 2 -6.58 5.64 -8.64
N ILE A 3 -6.10 5.17 -7.48
CA ILE A 3 -4.94 5.76 -6.81
C ILE A 3 -3.65 5.48 -7.57
N ASN A 4 -2.66 6.37 -7.44
CA ASN A 4 -1.35 6.19 -8.04
C ASN A 4 -0.57 5.06 -7.36
N PHE A 5 0.18 4.32 -8.14
CA PHE A 5 1.05 3.25 -7.65
C PHE A 5 2.31 3.12 -8.48
N GLN A 6 3.31 2.43 -7.93
CA GLN A 6 4.57 2.15 -8.58
C GLN A 6 4.90 0.66 -8.40
N VAL A 7 5.42 0.03 -9.44
CA VAL A 7 5.78 -1.39 -9.43
C VAL A 7 7.29 -1.55 -9.52
N TYR A 8 7.86 -2.36 -8.63
CA TYR A 8 9.29 -2.68 -8.59
C TYR A 8 9.49 -4.18 -8.77
N LYS A 9 10.42 -4.56 -9.66
CA LYS A 9 10.83 -5.93 -9.91
C LYS A 9 12.31 -5.95 -10.31
N SER A 10 13.06 -6.97 -9.90
CA SER A 10 14.48 -7.14 -10.26
C SER A 10 15.36 -5.91 -9.99
N GLY A 11 15.04 -5.17 -8.93
CA GLY A 11 15.79 -3.97 -8.50
C GLY A 11 15.48 -2.69 -9.26
N VAL A 12 14.51 -2.69 -10.19
CA VAL A 12 14.14 -1.53 -11.00
C VAL A 12 12.69 -1.13 -10.83
N LEU A 13 12.40 0.13 -11.14
CA LEU A 13 11.03 0.64 -11.28
C LEU A 13 10.52 0.26 -12.66
N ILE A 14 9.36 -0.37 -12.74
CA ILE A 14 8.66 -0.67 -13.98
C ILE A 14 7.75 0.52 -14.30
N ASN A 15 8.17 1.35 -15.25
CA ASN A 15 7.46 2.60 -15.55
C ASN A 15 6.17 2.41 -16.36
N GLU A 16 6.11 1.34 -17.17
CA GLU A 16 4.96 1.04 -18.01
C GLU A 16 4.60 -0.43 -17.85
N VAL A 17 3.49 -0.68 -17.18
CA VAL A 17 2.96 -2.03 -17.00
C VAL A 17 1.65 -2.12 -17.78
N TYR A 18 1.75 -2.28 -19.11
CA TYR A 18 0.59 -2.53 -19.97
C TYR A 18 0.11 -3.97 -19.92
N ASP A 19 1.02 -4.89 -19.56
CA ASP A 19 0.71 -6.32 -19.43
C ASP A 19 1.13 -6.84 -18.05
N TYR A 20 0.19 -6.82 -17.12
CA TYR A 20 0.40 -7.35 -15.78
C TYR A 20 0.60 -8.88 -15.77
N GLU A 21 0.18 -9.58 -16.83
CA GLU A 21 0.41 -11.02 -16.98
C GLU A 21 1.91 -11.31 -17.19
N ALA A 22 2.62 -10.40 -17.89
CA ALA A 22 4.08 -10.49 -18.08
C ALA A 22 4.86 -10.39 -16.75
N LEU A 23 4.28 -9.80 -15.71
CA LEU A 23 4.93 -9.72 -14.39
C LEU A 23 4.96 -11.05 -13.65
N LYS A 24 4.21 -12.06 -14.09
CA LYS A 24 4.05 -13.34 -13.39
C LYS A 24 3.68 -13.15 -11.91
N ILE A 25 2.67 -12.30 -11.68
CA ILE A 25 2.12 -12.05 -10.35
C ILE A 25 1.49 -13.34 -9.82
N THR A 26 1.84 -13.68 -8.57
CA THR A 26 1.23 -14.78 -7.81
C THR A 26 0.80 -14.27 -6.44
N ASP A 27 -0.05 -15.02 -5.76
CA ASP A 27 -0.50 -14.69 -4.40
C ASP A 27 0.66 -14.64 -3.38
N PHE A 28 1.84 -15.19 -3.71
CA PHE A 28 2.97 -15.30 -2.81
C PHE A 28 4.11 -14.32 -3.10
N ASN A 29 4.24 -13.86 -4.34
CA ASN A 29 5.37 -13.03 -4.77
C ASN A 29 5.06 -11.52 -4.84
N THR A 30 3.86 -11.09 -4.45
CA THR A 30 3.51 -9.67 -4.38
C THR A 30 3.58 -9.12 -2.96
N LEU A 31 4.09 -7.90 -2.82
CA LEU A 31 4.09 -7.12 -1.58
C LEU A 31 3.57 -5.72 -1.86
N PHE A 32 2.42 -5.39 -1.28
CA PHE A 32 1.92 -4.02 -1.24
C PHE A 32 2.52 -3.27 -0.06
N ILE A 33 2.92 -2.02 -0.27
CA ILE A 33 3.43 -1.14 0.79
C ILE A 33 2.51 0.07 0.94
N PHE A 34 1.94 0.24 2.15
CA PHE A 34 1.12 1.36 2.55
C PHE A 34 1.94 2.30 3.43
N HIS A 35 2.16 3.52 2.96
CA HIS A 35 2.95 4.54 3.68
C HIS A 35 2.19 5.16 4.87
N GLY A 36 2.92 5.87 5.73
CA GLY A 36 2.36 6.63 6.84
C GLY A 36 1.80 7.99 6.43
N LEU A 37 1.23 8.72 7.40
CA LEU A 37 0.71 10.08 7.21
C LEU A 37 1.79 10.99 6.61
N PHE A 38 1.40 11.86 5.67
CA PHE A 38 2.27 12.72 4.87
C PHE A 38 3.31 12.00 3.99
N GLY A 39 3.27 10.67 3.97
CA GLY A 39 4.10 9.86 3.08
C GLY A 39 3.55 9.75 1.66
N ARG A 40 4.26 8.99 0.85
CA ARG A 40 3.88 8.59 -0.51
C ARG A 40 4.64 7.33 -0.91
N GLY A 41 4.17 6.64 -1.93
CA GLY A 41 4.81 5.40 -2.42
C GLY A 41 6.29 5.58 -2.73
N LYS A 42 6.69 6.72 -3.29
CA LYS A 42 8.09 7.04 -3.61
C LYS A 42 9.05 7.00 -2.40
N ASN A 43 8.56 7.22 -1.17
CA ASN A 43 9.40 7.11 0.03
C ASN A 43 9.97 5.69 0.23
N TRP A 44 9.31 4.69 -0.34
CA TRP A 44 9.70 3.29 -0.25
C TRP A 44 10.55 2.79 -1.44
N GLN A 45 10.91 3.68 -2.36
CA GLN A 45 11.62 3.31 -3.60
C GLN A 45 12.93 2.57 -3.35
N THR A 46 13.80 3.08 -2.46
CA THR A 46 15.10 2.46 -2.18
C THR A 46 14.93 1.08 -1.54
N PHE A 47 14.02 0.96 -0.58
CA PHE A 47 13.66 -0.31 0.04
C PHE A 47 13.14 -1.31 -0.99
N SER A 48 12.19 -0.90 -1.83
CA SER A 48 11.58 -1.74 -2.86
C SER A 48 12.60 -2.26 -3.87
N LYS A 49 13.49 -1.39 -4.35
CA LYS A 49 14.57 -1.78 -5.26
C LYS A 49 15.54 -2.78 -4.63
N ARG A 50 15.92 -2.58 -3.36
CA ARG A 50 16.80 -3.52 -2.65
C ARG A 50 16.13 -4.87 -2.45
N LEU A 51 14.87 -4.87 -2.03
CA LEU A 51 14.12 -6.09 -1.75
C LEU A 51 13.91 -6.95 -3.00
N THR A 52 13.67 -6.31 -4.16
CA THR A 52 13.39 -7.01 -5.41
C THR A 52 14.64 -7.37 -6.22
N LYS A 53 15.83 -6.88 -5.83
CA LYS A 53 17.06 -7.03 -6.64
C LYS A 53 17.47 -8.49 -6.84
N ASN A 54 17.34 -9.32 -5.79
CA ASN A 54 17.78 -10.72 -5.79
C ASN A 54 16.66 -11.67 -5.36
N SER A 55 15.42 -11.34 -5.74
CA SER A 55 14.24 -12.14 -5.39
C SER A 55 13.21 -12.07 -6.52
N ASP A 56 12.28 -13.01 -6.51
CA ASP A 56 11.12 -13.00 -7.42
C ASP A 56 9.99 -12.10 -6.93
N LEU A 57 10.23 -11.32 -5.86
CA LEU A 57 9.24 -10.39 -5.33
C LEU A 57 8.91 -9.28 -6.32
N ILE A 58 7.64 -8.94 -6.36
CA ILE A 58 7.10 -7.76 -7.02
C ILE A 58 6.58 -6.85 -5.91
N VAL A 59 7.18 -5.67 -5.76
CA VAL A 59 6.75 -4.70 -4.76
C VAL A 59 5.90 -3.63 -5.43
N ILE A 60 4.72 -3.38 -4.86
CA ILE A 60 3.78 -2.36 -5.32
C ILE A 60 3.63 -1.33 -4.20
N THR A 61 4.17 -0.14 -4.42
CA THR A 61 3.98 0.99 -3.51
C THR A 61 2.82 1.84 -4.01
N VAL A 62 1.97 2.30 -3.11
CA VAL A 62 0.79 3.09 -3.45
C VAL A 62 0.89 4.49 -2.85
N ASP A 63 0.33 5.47 -3.54
CA ASP A 63 -0.02 6.74 -2.93
C ASP A 63 -1.44 6.59 -2.34
N LEU A 64 -1.57 6.60 -1.03
CA LEU A 64 -2.87 6.50 -0.38
C LEU A 64 -3.74 7.73 -0.70
N ARG A 65 -5.05 7.63 -0.52
CA ARG A 65 -6.01 8.72 -0.75
C ARG A 65 -5.51 10.05 -0.14
N ASN A 66 -5.57 11.12 -0.91
CA ASN A 66 -5.11 12.47 -0.56
C ASN A 66 -3.61 12.60 -0.26
N HIS A 67 -2.80 11.64 -0.71
CA HIS A 67 -1.35 11.68 -0.58
C HIS A 67 -0.67 11.51 -1.95
N GLY A 68 0.61 11.88 -1.98
CA GLY A 68 1.46 11.74 -3.17
C GLY A 68 0.94 12.50 -4.38
N GLY A 69 0.83 11.83 -5.51
CA GLY A 69 0.32 12.40 -6.76
C GLY A 69 -1.20 12.25 -6.97
N ASN A 70 -1.94 11.78 -5.97
CA ASN A 70 -3.38 11.61 -6.09
C ASN A 70 -4.11 12.96 -6.10
N VAL A 71 -5.18 13.05 -6.90
CA VAL A 71 -6.10 14.19 -6.85
C VAL A 71 -6.79 14.23 -5.49
N PHE A 72 -6.85 15.41 -4.89
CA PHE A 72 -7.51 15.61 -3.60
C PHE A 72 -9.01 15.29 -3.70
N LYS A 73 -9.50 14.53 -2.72
CA LYS A 73 -10.92 14.17 -2.56
C LYS A 73 -11.41 14.70 -1.22
N LYS A 74 -12.58 15.39 -1.21
CA LYS A 74 -13.17 15.98 0.01
C LYS A 74 -13.34 14.95 1.15
N ASN A 75 -13.77 13.74 0.81
CA ASN A 75 -14.02 12.70 1.80
C ASN A 75 -12.77 11.85 2.00
N HIS A 76 -12.34 11.73 3.26
CA HIS A 76 -11.17 10.96 3.67
C HIS A 76 -11.50 10.13 4.91
N SER A 77 -11.30 8.82 4.83
CA SER A 77 -11.41 7.88 5.93
C SER A 77 -10.65 6.59 5.63
N TYR A 78 -10.33 5.81 6.63
CA TYR A 78 -9.73 4.48 6.44
C TYR A 78 -10.62 3.56 5.57
N PHE A 79 -11.93 3.65 5.72
CA PHE A 79 -12.86 2.87 4.91
C PHE A 79 -12.80 3.24 3.42
N LEU A 80 -12.68 4.52 3.11
CA LEU A 80 -12.52 4.97 1.72
C LEU A 80 -11.14 4.63 1.15
N MET A 81 -10.07 4.72 1.95
CA MET A 81 -8.74 4.24 1.56
C MET A 81 -8.76 2.74 1.28
N MET A 82 -9.44 1.95 2.11
CA MET A 82 -9.59 0.51 1.91
C MET A 82 -10.30 0.20 0.58
N LYS A 83 -11.39 0.91 0.26
CA LYS A 83 -12.06 0.76 -1.03
C LYS A 83 -11.14 1.07 -2.22
N ASP A 84 -10.33 2.13 -2.12
CA ASP A 84 -9.35 2.45 -3.17
C ASP A 84 -8.32 1.31 -3.36
N ILE A 85 -7.88 0.66 -2.28
CA ILE A 85 -6.97 -0.49 -2.35
C ILE A 85 -7.64 -1.71 -3.00
N ILE A 86 -8.87 -2.03 -2.62
CA ILE A 86 -9.62 -3.14 -3.22
C ILE A 86 -9.84 -2.89 -4.72
N GLU A 87 -10.17 -1.66 -5.12
CA GLU A 87 -10.29 -1.27 -6.52
C GLU A 87 -8.98 -1.52 -7.29
N LEU A 88 -7.83 -1.15 -6.69
CA LEU A 88 -6.51 -1.39 -7.27
C LEU A 88 -6.18 -2.88 -7.37
N LEU A 89 -6.44 -3.68 -6.34
CA LEU A 89 -6.23 -5.13 -6.36
C LEU A 89 -7.04 -5.80 -7.49
N ASN A 90 -8.31 -5.42 -7.62
CA ASN A 90 -9.17 -5.92 -8.69
C ASN A 90 -8.69 -5.49 -10.09
N PHE A 91 -8.25 -4.24 -10.25
CA PHE A 91 -7.66 -3.74 -11.48
C PHE A 91 -6.42 -4.55 -11.90
N LEU A 92 -5.55 -4.85 -10.94
CA LEU A 92 -4.34 -5.65 -11.14
C LEU A 92 -4.61 -7.16 -11.21
N LYS A 93 -5.88 -7.59 -11.08
CA LYS A 93 -6.30 -9.00 -11.01
C LYS A 93 -5.58 -9.80 -9.91
N ILE A 94 -5.21 -9.14 -8.82
CA ILE A 94 -4.54 -9.74 -7.67
C ILE A 94 -5.60 -10.25 -6.71
N LYS A 95 -5.65 -11.57 -6.53
CA LYS A 95 -6.62 -12.21 -5.62
C LYS A 95 -6.14 -12.19 -4.18
N LYS A 96 -4.82 -12.32 -3.97
CA LYS A 96 -4.20 -12.39 -2.65
C LYS A 96 -2.79 -11.82 -2.69
N THR A 97 -2.37 -11.11 -1.64
CA THR A 97 -1.05 -10.45 -1.60
C THR A 97 -0.51 -10.36 -0.18
N ASN A 98 0.79 -10.12 -0.07
CA ASN A 98 1.41 -9.71 1.19
C ASN A 98 1.28 -8.18 1.33
N ILE A 99 1.12 -7.69 2.57
CA ILE A 99 0.97 -6.27 2.85
C ILE A 99 1.95 -5.86 3.94
N LEU A 100 2.65 -4.75 3.71
CA LEU A 100 3.40 -4.00 4.71
C LEU A 100 2.74 -2.64 4.90
N GLY A 101 2.26 -2.38 6.10
CA GLY A 101 1.65 -1.10 6.47
C GLY A 101 2.47 -0.37 7.54
N HIS A 102 2.86 0.87 7.27
CA HIS A 102 3.57 1.73 8.20
C HIS A 102 2.63 2.79 8.77
N SER A 103 2.56 2.94 10.09
CA SER A 103 1.79 3.96 10.80
C SER A 103 0.32 4.03 10.32
N MET A 104 -0.13 5.12 9.67
CA MET A 104 -1.46 5.23 9.06
C MET A 104 -1.75 4.06 8.10
N GLY A 105 -0.78 3.70 7.25
CA GLY A 105 -0.90 2.55 6.36
C GLY A 105 -1.01 1.23 7.11
N GLY A 106 -0.44 1.13 8.33
CA GLY A 106 -0.61 0.00 9.24
C GLY A 106 -2.05 -0.14 9.74
N LYS A 107 -2.69 0.98 10.11
CA LYS A 107 -4.12 0.99 10.48
C LYS A 107 -5.01 0.55 9.31
N LEU A 108 -4.72 1.05 8.11
CA LEU A 108 -5.42 0.64 6.89
C LEU A 108 -5.26 -0.86 6.63
N ALA A 109 -4.03 -1.39 6.76
CA ALA A 109 -3.73 -2.79 6.56
C ALA A 109 -4.44 -3.69 7.59
N MET A 110 -4.49 -3.28 8.86
CA MET A 110 -5.27 -3.97 9.89
C MET A 110 -6.76 -3.96 9.59
N LEU A 111 -7.33 -2.83 9.15
CA LEU A 111 -8.74 -2.76 8.76
C LEU A 111 -9.05 -3.72 7.61
N LEU A 112 -8.20 -3.72 6.57
CA LEU A 112 -8.35 -4.63 5.43
C LEU A 112 -8.28 -6.10 5.90
N ALA A 113 -7.36 -6.45 6.80
CA ALA A 113 -7.24 -7.80 7.34
C ALA A 113 -8.46 -8.25 8.14
N LEU A 114 -9.10 -7.34 8.87
CA LEU A 114 -10.29 -7.63 9.68
C LEU A 114 -11.57 -7.78 8.85
N THR A 115 -11.65 -7.08 7.72
CA THR A 115 -12.90 -6.99 6.94
C THR A 115 -12.84 -7.73 5.61
N HIS A 116 -11.64 -7.94 5.04
CA HIS A 116 -11.41 -8.53 3.72
C HIS A 116 -10.14 -9.39 3.74
N HIS A 117 -10.05 -10.31 4.71
CA HIS A 117 -8.90 -11.20 4.91
C HIS A 117 -8.59 -12.08 3.70
N GLU A 118 -9.57 -12.28 2.82
CA GLU A 118 -9.42 -13.04 1.57
C GLU A 118 -8.36 -12.45 0.63
N TYR A 119 -8.10 -11.14 0.69
CA TYR A 119 -7.05 -10.49 -0.08
C TYR A 119 -5.65 -10.59 0.52
N ILE A 120 -5.52 -11.10 1.76
CA ILE A 120 -4.25 -11.04 2.50
C ILE A 120 -3.64 -12.42 2.66
N ASN A 121 -2.39 -12.56 2.20
CA ASN A 121 -1.57 -13.73 2.48
C ASN A 121 -0.77 -13.56 3.78
N LYS A 122 0.01 -12.47 3.89
CA LYS A 122 0.77 -12.10 5.09
C LYS A 122 0.63 -10.61 5.36
N LEU A 123 0.61 -10.25 6.65
CA LEU A 123 0.52 -8.87 7.10
C LEU A 123 1.73 -8.52 7.97
N ILE A 124 2.38 -7.41 7.62
CA ILE A 124 3.43 -6.77 8.42
C ILE A 124 2.94 -5.37 8.78
N VAL A 125 2.88 -5.07 10.06
CA VAL A 125 2.52 -3.76 10.58
C VAL A 125 3.70 -3.17 11.33
N THR A 126 4.07 -1.95 10.99
CA THR A 126 5.20 -1.25 11.62
C THR A 126 4.78 0.09 12.17
N ASP A 127 5.37 0.46 13.31
CA ASP A 127 5.24 1.77 13.97
C ASP A 127 3.79 2.19 14.28
N ILE A 128 2.94 1.23 14.63
CA ILE A 128 1.56 1.48 15.04
C ILE A 128 0.98 0.26 15.78
N ALA A 129 0.12 0.50 16.78
CA ALA A 129 -0.59 -0.55 17.50
C ALA A 129 -2.08 -0.60 17.11
N PRO A 130 -2.76 -1.76 17.32
CA PRO A 130 -4.19 -1.91 17.06
C PRO A 130 -5.06 -1.29 18.19
N VAL A 131 -4.74 -0.05 18.57
CA VAL A 131 -5.43 0.69 19.63
C VAL A 131 -5.93 2.04 19.10
N ASN A 132 -6.92 2.62 19.79
CA ASN A 132 -7.32 3.99 19.54
C ASN A 132 -6.29 4.96 20.14
N TYR A 133 -5.88 5.93 19.37
CA TYR A 133 -5.03 7.02 19.87
C TYR A 133 -5.94 8.18 20.30
N PRO A 134 -5.83 8.67 21.55
CA PRO A 134 -6.60 9.83 22.01
C PRO A 134 -6.38 11.05 21.10
N ILE A 135 -7.45 11.81 20.86
CA ILE A 135 -7.44 13.01 19.99
C ILE A 135 -6.41 14.03 20.46
N GLU A 136 -6.16 14.13 21.77
CA GLU A 136 -5.16 15.01 22.39
C GLU A 136 -3.72 14.77 21.89
N LYS A 137 -3.40 13.53 21.49
CA LYS A 137 -2.09 13.19 20.89
C LYS A 137 -2.02 13.46 19.38
N GLN A 138 -3.16 13.72 18.74
CA GLN A 138 -3.22 14.04 17.31
C GLN A 138 -3.02 15.53 17.03
N ASN A 139 -3.13 16.40 18.05
CA ASN A 139 -2.94 17.85 17.93
C ASN A 139 -1.49 18.29 17.74
N ILE A 140 -0.53 17.38 17.77
CA ILE A 140 0.89 17.68 17.49
C ILE A 140 1.11 18.08 16.02
N VAL A 141 0.15 17.80 15.15
CA VAL A 141 0.25 18.03 13.70
C VAL A 141 -0.29 19.41 13.27
N ASN A 142 -0.91 20.15 14.20
CA ASN A 142 -1.55 21.45 13.92
C ASN A 142 -0.76 22.66 14.43
N LYS A 143 0.57 22.52 14.61
CA LYS A 143 1.46 23.65 14.93
C LYS A 143 2.49 23.86 13.83
#